data_0eaa65f112e530a69ea81bbbe6444e4f
#
_entry.id   0eaa65f112e530a69ea81bbbe6444e4f
#
_cell.length_a   1.000
_cell.length_b   1.000
_cell.length_c   1.000
_cell.angle_alpha   90.00
_cell.angle_beta   90.00
_cell.angle_gamma   90.00
#
_symmetry.space_group_name_H-M   'P 1'
#
loop_
_entity.id
_entity.type
_entity.pdbx_description
1 polymer ?
#
loop_
_entity_poly.entity_id
_entity_poly.type
_entity_poly.pdbx_seq_one_letter_code
_entity_poly.pdbx_strand_id
1 'polypeptide(L)'
;LIVPRVLGLGSTLHLGAVAVKLGMLNPDDVDDEILADAADHLGAAQLAAAVPIVLAAVATAGFGLRRHEAEQATGKSQTANLIVAVAMNAASAGLLVASTDRQTPAAQRVTMPSLAASLATITAGISAQYATRPKGQALVIAASALMLPVNLLFSYVPVRAALKRSQSSKKRR
;
A
#
# COMPACT_ATOMS: atom_id res chain seq x y z
N LEU A 1 1.36 16.27 -12.13
CA LEU A 1 0.68 15.10 -11.55
C LEU A 1 1.26 13.77 -12.04
N ILE A 2 1.78 13.72 -13.23
CA ILE A 2 2.38 12.54 -13.85
C ILE A 2 3.87 12.80 -13.98
N VAL A 3 4.70 11.96 -13.35
CA VAL A 3 6.14 12.08 -13.41
C VAL A 3 6.68 10.94 -14.28
N PRO A 4 7.42 11.22 -15.36
CA PRO A 4 8.07 10.17 -16.14
C PRO A 4 9.13 9.47 -15.29
N ARG A 5 9.16 8.14 -15.32
CA ARG A 5 10.22 7.37 -14.65
C ARG A 5 11.50 7.38 -15.45
N VAL A 6 12.62 7.51 -14.77
CA VAL A 6 13.98 7.55 -15.34
C VAL A 6 14.33 6.29 -16.18
N LEU A 7 13.60 5.19 -16.01
CA LEU A 7 13.80 3.94 -16.76
C LEU A 7 12.77 3.70 -17.88
N GLY A 8 11.99 4.70 -18.28
CA GLY A 8 11.12 4.60 -19.47
C GLY A 8 9.93 3.66 -19.37
N LEU A 9 9.66 3.06 -18.22
CA LEU A 9 8.54 2.14 -18.00
C LEU A 9 7.34 2.86 -17.35
N GLY A 10 6.65 3.68 -18.15
CA GLY A 10 5.37 4.29 -17.80
C GLY A 10 5.46 5.56 -16.94
N SER A 11 4.33 6.19 -16.76
CA SER A 11 4.12 7.36 -15.89
C SER A 11 3.50 6.93 -14.58
N THR A 12 3.96 7.49 -13.46
CA THR A 12 3.35 7.26 -12.14
C THR A 12 2.60 8.49 -11.68
N LEU A 13 1.42 8.26 -11.12
CA LEU A 13 0.68 9.30 -10.44
C LEU A 13 1.45 9.72 -9.19
N HIS A 14 1.83 11.00 -9.11
CA HIS A 14 2.50 11.53 -7.93
C HIS A 14 1.44 11.85 -6.86
N LEU A 15 1.19 10.91 -5.93
CA LEU A 15 0.12 11.03 -4.93
C LEU A 15 0.29 12.25 -4.01
N GLY A 16 1.52 12.64 -3.71
CA GLY A 16 1.80 13.90 -3.02
C GLY A 16 1.28 15.11 -3.79
N ALA A 17 1.45 15.15 -5.10
CA ALA A 17 0.92 16.23 -5.93
C ALA A 17 -0.62 16.22 -6.00
N VAL A 18 -1.26 15.05 -5.89
CA VAL A 18 -2.72 14.94 -5.74
C VAL A 18 -3.17 15.53 -4.41
N ALA A 19 -2.52 15.17 -3.31
CA ALA A 19 -2.83 15.69 -1.98
C ALA A 19 -2.68 17.22 -1.92
N VAL A 20 -1.63 17.78 -2.53
CA VAL A 20 -1.43 19.23 -2.66
C VAL A 20 -2.55 19.89 -3.48
N LYS A 21 -2.91 19.33 -4.65
CA LYS A 21 -3.99 19.89 -5.48
C LYS A 21 -5.37 19.83 -4.82
N LEU A 22 -5.59 18.83 -3.95
CA LEU A 22 -6.82 18.74 -3.16
C LEU A 22 -6.80 19.66 -1.92
N GLY A 23 -5.75 20.46 -1.73
CA GLY A 23 -5.61 21.34 -0.57
C GLY A 23 -5.41 20.57 0.75
N MET A 24 -5.03 19.31 0.67
CA MET A 24 -4.82 18.45 1.85
C MET A 24 -3.48 18.70 2.53
N LEU A 25 -2.47 19.09 1.77
CA LEU A 25 -1.10 19.39 2.21
C LEU A 25 -0.57 20.61 1.47
N ASN A 26 0.15 21.48 2.20
CA ASN A 26 0.97 22.50 1.59
C ASN A 26 2.42 21.96 1.53
N PRO A 27 3.07 21.89 0.35
CA PRO A 27 4.41 21.32 0.23
C PRO A 27 5.45 22.04 1.08
N ASP A 28 5.29 23.33 1.29
CA ASP A 28 6.20 24.16 2.09
C ASP A 28 6.11 23.88 3.61
N ASP A 29 5.07 23.17 4.05
CA ASP A 29 4.88 22.82 5.46
C ASP A 29 5.51 21.43 5.81
N VAL A 30 5.97 20.66 4.82
CA VAL A 30 6.50 19.30 5.01
C VAL A 30 8.00 19.30 4.80
N ASP A 31 8.72 19.51 5.88
CA ASP A 31 10.18 19.42 5.94
C ASP A 31 10.67 18.08 6.50
N ASP A 32 11.98 17.89 6.56
CA ASP A 32 12.60 16.66 7.07
C ASP A 32 12.28 16.42 8.55
N GLU A 33 12.05 17.47 9.35
CA GLU A 33 11.68 17.36 10.76
C GLU A 33 10.27 16.78 10.91
N ILE A 34 9.32 17.22 10.08
CA ILE A 34 7.95 16.70 10.03
C ILE A 34 7.95 15.24 9.58
N LEU A 35 8.77 14.89 8.58
CA LEU A 35 8.89 13.49 8.13
C LEU A 35 9.53 12.60 9.20
N ALA A 36 10.51 13.09 9.93
CA ALA A 36 11.12 12.37 11.05
C ALA A 36 10.11 12.13 12.18
N ASP A 37 9.35 13.16 12.59
CA ASP A 37 8.29 13.03 13.59
C ASP A 37 7.18 12.06 13.12
N ALA A 38 6.77 12.13 11.86
CA ALA A 38 5.82 11.19 11.29
C ALA A 38 6.35 9.74 11.34
N ALA A 39 7.64 9.54 10.98
CA ALA A 39 8.29 8.25 10.97
C ALA A 39 8.41 7.62 12.37
N ASP A 40 8.59 8.44 13.40
CA ASP A 40 8.67 7.97 14.78
C ASP A 40 7.31 7.59 15.39
N HIS A 41 6.21 8.01 14.75
CA HIS A 41 4.83 7.76 15.22
C HIS A 41 4.02 6.86 14.27
N LEU A 42 4.69 5.99 13.50
CA LEU A 42 4.02 5.12 12.52
C LEU A 42 3.27 3.93 13.11
N GLY A 43 3.40 3.62 14.40
CA GLY A 43 2.89 2.37 14.99
C GLY A 43 1.43 2.06 14.64
N ALA A 44 0.53 3.04 14.71
CA ALA A 44 -0.87 2.84 14.35
C ALA A 44 -1.05 2.59 12.84
N ALA A 45 -0.28 3.28 11.98
CA ALA A 45 -0.33 3.08 10.54
C ALA A 45 0.24 1.70 10.14
N GLN A 46 1.32 1.27 10.80
CA GLN A 46 1.91 -0.06 10.59
C GLN A 46 0.93 -1.17 11.00
N LEU A 47 0.28 -1.03 12.17
CA LEU A 47 -0.71 -1.99 12.64
C LEU A 47 -1.92 -2.05 11.67
N ALA A 48 -2.41 -0.90 11.22
CA ALA A 48 -3.51 -0.85 10.25
C ALA A 48 -3.11 -1.45 8.90
N ALA A 49 -1.85 -1.23 8.43
CA ALA A 49 -1.34 -1.81 7.20
C ALA A 49 -1.17 -3.35 7.27
N ALA A 50 -1.03 -3.91 8.46
CA ALA A 50 -1.01 -5.36 8.64
C ALA A 50 -2.35 -6.02 8.26
N VAL A 51 -3.48 -5.32 8.42
CA VAL A 51 -4.81 -5.89 8.11
C VAL A 51 -4.94 -6.33 6.64
N PRO A 52 -4.70 -5.48 5.63
CA PRO A 52 -4.76 -5.92 4.24
C PRO A 52 -3.73 -7.00 3.91
N ILE A 53 -2.57 -7.03 4.58
CA ILE A 53 -1.56 -8.09 4.39
C ILE A 53 -2.08 -9.44 4.87
N VAL A 54 -2.69 -9.49 6.05
CA VAL A 54 -3.32 -10.72 6.57
C VAL A 54 -4.46 -11.17 5.66
N LEU A 55 -5.32 -10.26 5.21
CA LEU A 55 -6.41 -10.57 4.27
C LEU A 55 -5.87 -11.12 2.95
N ALA A 56 -4.79 -10.54 2.42
CA ALA A 56 -4.14 -11.03 1.22
C ALA A 56 -3.54 -12.43 1.42
N ALA A 57 -2.92 -12.70 2.56
CA ALA A 57 -2.39 -14.02 2.87
C ALA A 57 -3.51 -15.08 2.95
N VAL A 58 -4.63 -14.78 3.62
CA VAL A 58 -5.80 -15.65 3.70
C VAL A 58 -6.40 -15.89 2.31
N ALA A 59 -6.57 -14.85 1.50
CA ALA A 59 -7.07 -14.97 0.13
C ALA A 59 -6.14 -15.81 -0.75
N THR A 60 -4.82 -15.63 -0.62
CA THR A 60 -3.81 -16.40 -1.36
C THR A 60 -3.80 -17.88 -0.93
N ALA A 61 -3.95 -18.15 0.36
CA ALA A 61 -4.12 -19.53 0.84
C ALA A 61 -5.40 -20.17 0.27
N GLY A 62 -6.52 -19.45 0.29
CA GLY A 62 -7.78 -19.87 -0.32
C GLY A 62 -7.64 -20.14 -1.82
N PHE A 63 -6.91 -19.29 -2.55
CA PHE A 63 -6.59 -19.53 -3.96
C PHE A 63 -5.74 -20.80 -4.14
N GLY A 64 -4.70 -21.00 -3.31
CA GLY A 64 -3.86 -22.19 -3.34
C GLY A 64 -4.67 -23.48 -3.15
N LEU A 65 -5.58 -23.50 -2.18
CA LEU A 65 -6.46 -24.65 -1.90
C LEU A 65 -7.43 -24.93 -3.06
N ARG A 66 -7.90 -23.91 -3.77
CA ARG A 66 -8.84 -24.03 -4.90
C ARG A 66 -8.19 -23.95 -6.27
N ARG A 67 -6.87 -24.04 -6.34
CA ARG A 67 -6.12 -23.89 -7.60
C ARG A 67 -6.63 -24.81 -8.70
N HIS A 68 -6.87 -26.08 -8.41
CA HIS A 68 -7.36 -27.04 -9.40
C HIS A 68 -8.76 -26.70 -9.94
N GLU A 69 -9.65 -26.19 -9.09
CA GLU A 69 -10.96 -25.71 -9.52
C GLU A 69 -10.81 -24.50 -10.47
N ALA A 70 -9.90 -23.57 -10.14
CA ALA A 70 -9.61 -22.43 -10.99
C ALA A 70 -8.97 -22.84 -12.33
N GLU A 71 -8.08 -23.82 -12.33
CA GLU A 71 -7.46 -24.40 -13.54
C GLU A 71 -8.52 -25.07 -14.43
N GLN A 72 -9.43 -25.85 -13.87
CA GLN A 72 -10.54 -26.46 -14.59
C GLN A 72 -11.48 -25.41 -15.18
N ALA A 73 -11.83 -24.38 -14.40
CA ALA A 73 -12.73 -23.31 -14.85
C ALA A 73 -12.13 -22.48 -15.98
N THR A 74 -10.82 -22.21 -15.97
CA THR A 74 -10.15 -21.34 -16.94
C THR A 74 -9.52 -22.08 -18.11
N GLY A 75 -9.32 -23.38 -17.99
CA GLY A 75 -8.57 -24.19 -18.96
C GLY A 75 -7.06 -23.88 -19.01
N LYS A 76 -6.53 -23.18 -18.01
CA LYS A 76 -5.11 -22.73 -17.96
C LYS A 76 -4.52 -23.01 -16.59
N SER A 77 -3.23 -23.39 -16.54
CA SER A 77 -2.51 -23.51 -15.27
C SER A 77 -2.49 -22.17 -14.51
N GLN A 78 -2.79 -22.24 -13.22
CA GLN A 78 -2.80 -21.07 -12.32
C GLN A 78 -1.58 -21.01 -11.41
N THR A 79 -0.60 -21.90 -11.61
CA THR A 79 0.60 -21.98 -10.77
C THR A 79 1.41 -20.67 -10.79
N ALA A 80 1.61 -20.08 -11.96
CA ALA A 80 2.34 -18.81 -12.07
C ALA A 80 1.63 -17.67 -11.31
N ASN A 81 0.29 -17.58 -11.41
CA ASN A 81 -0.49 -16.58 -10.71
C ASN A 81 -0.42 -16.76 -9.19
N LEU A 82 -0.40 -18.00 -8.70
CA LEU A 82 -0.23 -18.29 -7.29
C LEU A 82 1.17 -17.89 -6.79
N ILE A 83 2.23 -18.21 -7.56
CA ILE A 83 3.60 -17.79 -7.22
C ILE A 83 3.71 -16.27 -7.13
N VAL A 84 3.13 -15.55 -8.09
CA VAL A 84 3.10 -14.08 -8.08
C VAL A 84 2.36 -13.55 -6.85
N ALA A 85 1.20 -14.12 -6.50
CA ALA A 85 0.45 -13.72 -5.32
C ALA A 85 1.24 -13.94 -4.01
N VAL A 86 1.95 -15.07 -3.90
CA VAL A 86 2.83 -15.35 -2.74
C VAL A 86 3.99 -14.35 -2.69
N ALA A 87 4.64 -14.08 -3.82
CA ALA A 87 5.74 -13.10 -3.89
C ALA A 87 5.28 -11.69 -3.53
N MET A 88 4.11 -11.26 -4.01
CA MET A 88 3.52 -9.96 -3.65
C MET A 88 3.17 -9.87 -2.17
N ASN A 89 2.67 -10.94 -1.55
CA ASN A 89 2.44 -10.99 -0.10
C ASN A 89 3.75 -10.87 0.68
N ALA A 90 4.78 -11.60 0.28
CA ALA A 90 6.10 -11.51 0.90
C ALA A 90 6.69 -10.10 0.77
N ALA A 91 6.58 -9.47 -0.40
CA ALA A 91 7.01 -8.10 -0.63
C ALA A 91 6.23 -7.09 0.26
N SER A 92 4.90 -7.25 0.39
CA SER A 92 4.08 -6.42 1.27
C SER A 92 4.51 -6.52 2.73
N ALA A 93 4.74 -7.75 3.22
CA ALA A 93 5.24 -7.98 4.58
C ALA A 93 6.66 -7.39 4.76
N GLY A 94 7.55 -7.59 3.79
CA GLY A 94 8.90 -7.03 3.79
C GLY A 94 8.92 -5.51 3.87
N LEU A 95 8.08 -4.82 3.09
CA LEU A 95 7.92 -3.37 3.15
C LEU A 95 7.43 -2.90 4.53
N LEU A 96 6.47 -3.62 5.12
CA LEU A 96 5.97 -3.27 6.45
C LEU A 96 7.07 -3.44 7.51
N VAL A 97 7.82 -4.53 7.48
CA VAL A 97 8.95 -4.77 8.38
C VAL A 97 10.04 -3.72 8.18
N ALA A 98 10.41 -3.41 6.92
CA ALA A 98 11.41 -2.39 6.62
C ALA A 98 11.02 -0.98 7.13
N SER A 99 9.71 -0.69 7.22
CA SER A 99 9.23 0.57 7.81
C SER A 99 9.53 0.72 9.31
N THR A 100 9.85 -0.37 10.01
CA THR A 100 10.22 -0.36 11.43
C THR A 100 11.72 -0.13 11.66
N ASP A 101 12.54 -0.29 10.62
CA ASP A 101 13.98 -0.13 10.72
C ASP A 101 14.35 1.36 10.77
N ARG A 102 14.99 1.76 11.89
CA ARG A 102 15.43 3.15 12.11
C ARG A 102 16.60 3.58 11.21
N GLN A 103 17.30 2.64 10.58
CA GLN A 103 18.37 2.95 9.63
C GLN A 103 17.79 3.38 8.27
N THR A 104 16.52 3.03 7.99
CA THR A 104 15.82 3.47 6.79
C THR A 104 15.49 4.97 6.89
N PRO A 105 15.73 5.76 5.83
CA PRO A 105 15.40 7.19 5.80
C PRO A 105 13.92 7.46 6.14
N ALA A 106 13.64 8.52 6.92
CA ALA A 106 12.31 8.85 7.42
C ALA A 106 11.24 8.93 6.30
N ALA A 107 11.56 9.56 5.18
CA ALA A 107 10.66 9.65 4.02
C ALA A 107 10.26 8.27 3.47
N GLN A 108 11.19 7.31 3.46
CA GLN A 108 10.90 5.95 3.02
C GLN A 108 10.05 5.22 4.07
N ARG A 109 10.39 5.34 5.36
CA ARG A 109 9.62 4.72 6.46
C ARG A 109 8.16 5.16 6.44
N VAL A 110 7.88 6.44 6.19
CA VAL A 110 6.51 6.98 6.11
C VAL A 110 5.74 6.43 4.91
N THR A 111 6.39 6.15 3.79
CA THR A 111 5.72 5.65 2.58
C THR A 111 5.56 4.13 2.53
N MET A 112 6.42 3.37 3.22
CA MET A 112 6.40 1.91 3.17
C MET A 112 5.09 1.26 3.63
N PRO A 113 4.42 1.67 4.74
CA PRO A 113 3.13 1.11 5.13
C PRO A 113 2.04 1.32 4.07
N SER A 114 2.06 2.46 3.39
CA SER A 114 1.14 2.78 2.29
C SER A 114 1.36 1.86 1.09
N LEU A 115 2.60 1.65 0.68
CA LEU A 115 2.94 0.74 -0.40
C LEU A 115 2.61 -0.71 -0.03
N ALA A 116 2.92 -1.14 1.18
CA ALA A 116 2.61 -2.47 1.69
C ALA A 116 1.11 -2.74 1.67
N ALA A 117 0.30 -1.82 2.20
CA ALA A 117 -1.16 -1.94 2.22
C ALA A 117 -1.77 -1.94 0.81
N SER A 118 -1.27 -1.09 -0.10
CA SER A 118 -1.72 -1.04 -1.48
C SER A 118 -1.41 -2.32 -2.25
N LEU A 119 -0.19 -2.84 -2.11
CA LEU A 119 0.24 -4.08 -2.74
C LEU A 119 -0.55 -5.28 -2.20
N ALA A 120 -0.79 -5.32 -0.89
CA ALA A 120 -1.61 -6.35 -0.25
C ALA A 120 -3.07 -6.29 -0.72
N THR A 121 -3.64 -5.08 -0.87
CA THR A 121 -5.03 -4.92 -1.32
C THR A 121 -5.23 -5.50 -2.72
N ILE A 122 -4.34 -5.21 -3.67
CA ILE A 122 -4.46 -5.77 -5.02
C ILE A 122 -4.22 -7.28 -5.02
N THR A 123 -3.28 -7.78 -4.21
CA THR A 123 -3.00 -9.21 -4.05
C THR A 123 -4.21 -9.93 -3.49
N ALA A 124 -4.88 -9.38 -2.48
CA ALA A 124 -6.12 -9.93 -1.94
C ALA A 124 -7.23 -10.01 -3.00
N GLY A 125 -7.41 -8.96 -3.79
CA GLY A 125 -8.39 -8.93 -4.88
C GLY A 125 -8.14 -9.98 -5.95
N ILE A 126 -6.90 -10.11 -6.41
CA ILE A 126 -6.50 -11.12 -7.40
C ILE A 126 -6.70 -12.54 -6.84
N SER A 127 -6.21 -12.80 -5.63
CA SER A 127 -6.31 -14.12 -5.02
C SER A 127 -7.74 -14.53 -4.72
N ALA A 128 -8.56 -13.61 -4.19
CA ALA A 128 -9.97 -13.84 -3.95
C ALA A 128 -10.75 -14.07 -5.25
N GLN A 129 -10.40 -13.36 -6.32
CA GLN A 129 -11.00 -13.55 -7.64
C GLN A 129 -10.78 -14.98 -8.15
N TYR A 130 -9.52 -15.46 -8.10
CA TYR A 130 -9.22 -16.84 -8.55
C TYR A 130 -9.81 -17.90 -7.61
N ALA A 131 -9.91 -17.63 -6.32
CA ALA A 131 -10.51 -18.55 -5.35
C ALA A 131 -12.03 -18.69 -5.49
N THR A 132 -12.73 -17.66 -5.98
CA THR A 132 -14.21 -17.63 -5.96
C THR A 132 -14.85 -17.58 -7.34
N ARG A 133 -14.29 -16.79 -8.25
CA ARG A 133 -14.84 -16.52 -9.60
C ARG A 133 -13.73 -16.39 -10.63
N PRO A 134 -13.01 -17.47 -10.97
CA PRO A 134 -11.77 -17.42 -11.76
C PRO A 134 -11.93 -16.83 -13.16
N LYS A 135 -13.14 -16.82 -13.73
CA LYS A 135 -13.44 -16.17 -15.02
C LYS A 135 -13.88 -14.70 -14.90
N GLY A 136 -14.12 -14.22 -13.69
CA GLY A 136 -14.56 -12.83 -13.46
C GLY A 136 -13.38 -11.87 -13.30
N GLN A 137 -13.69 -10.60 -13.12
CA GLN A 137 -12.72 -9.52 -12.85
C GLN A 137 -13.19 -8.56 -11.74
N ALA A 138 -14.38 -8.76 -11.20
CA ALA A 138 -15.03 -7.80 -10.29
C ALA A 138 -14.19 -7.51 -9.04
N LEU A 139 -13.59 -8.54 -8.41
CA LEU A 139 -12.77 -8.36 -7.20
C LEU A 139 -11.43 -7.68 -7.51
N VAL A 140 -10.84 -7.95 -8.67
CA VAL A 140 -9.62 -7.26 -9.12
C VAL A 140 -9.90 -5.79 -9.38
N ILE A 141 -11.01 -5.47 -10.05
CA ILE A 141 -11.43 -4.08 -10.31
C ILE A 141 -11.69 -3.36 -8.99
N ALA A 142 -12.44 -3.97 -8.06
CA ALA A 142 -12.71 -3.39 -6.75
C ALA A 142 -11.43 -3.15 -5.95
N ALA A 143 -10.52 -4.11 -5.90
CA ALA A 143 -9.23 -3.96 -5.23
C ALA A 143 -8.37 -2.86 -5.87
N SER A 144 -8.35 -2.76 -7.19
CA SER A 144 -7.64 -1.70 -7.91
C SER A 144 -8.22 -0.31 -7.60
N ALA A 145 -9.54 -0.19 -7.52
CA ALA A 145 -10.19 1.06 -7.13
C ALA A 145 -9.88 1.46 -5.68
N LEU A 146 -9.72 0.48 -4.78
CA LEU A 146 -9.35 0.72 -3.38
C LEU A 146 -7.88 1.10 -3.19
N MET A 147 -7.00 0.81 -4.13
CA MET A 147 -5.57 1.14 -3.99
C MET A 147 -5.32 2.64 -3.79
N LEU A 148 -6.03 3.49 -4.51
CA LEU A 148 -5.85 4.95 -4.41
C LEU A 148 -6.23 5.48 -3.02
N PRO A 149 -7.46 5.25 -2.50
CA PRO A 149 -7.83 5.71 -1.16
C PRO A 149 -6.99 5.08 -0.06
N VAL A 150 -6.61 3.80 -0.18
CA VAL A 150 -5.70 3.13 0.78
C VAL A 150 -4.36 3.85 0.79
N ASN A 151 -3.76 4.08 -0.37
CA ASN A 151 -2.47 4.75 -0.46
C ASN A 151 -2.52 6.17 0.11
N LEU A 152 -3.55 6.96 -0.25
CA LEU A 152 -3.74 8.32 0.29
C LEU A 152 -3.91 8.31 1.81
N LEU A 153 -4.71 7.40 2.35
CA LEU A 153 -4.95 7.31 3.79
C LEU A 153 -3.65 7.04 4.56
N PHE A 154 -2.91 6.02 4.15
CA PHE A 154 -1.68 5.61 4.84
C PHE A 154 -0.51 6.58 4.66
N SER A 155 -0.45 7.33 3.56
CA SER A 155 0.57 8.37 3.34
C SER A 155 0.22 9.68 4.03
N TYR A 156 -1.06 10.08 3.98
CA TYR A 156 -1.50 11.40 4.43
C TYR A 156 -1.69 11.49 5.95
N VAL A 157 -2.29 10.48 6.56
CA VAL A 157 -2.65 10.55 7.99
C VAL A 157 -1.44 10.73 8.91
N PRO A 158 -0.33 9.99 8.76
CA PRO A 158 0.86 10.18 9.58
C PRO A 158 1.46 11.58 9.45
N VAL A 159 1.59 12.08 8.22
CA VAL A 159 2.15 13.42 7.94
C VAL A 159 1.27 14.52 8.53
N ARG A 160 -0.04 14.43 8.35
CA ARG A 160 -0.98 15.40 8.94
C ARG A 160 -0.95 15.39 10.46
N ALA A 161 -0.79 14.22 11.07
CA ALA A 161 -0.66 14.10 12.53
C ALA A 161 0.62 14.78 13.03
N ALA A 162 1.75 14.62 12.33
CA ALA A 162 3.01 15.28 12.62
C ALA A 162 2.90 16.80 12.49
N LEU A 163 2.30 17.30 11.41
CA LEU A 163 2.03 18.75 11.23
C LEU A 163 1.22 19.35 12.38
N LYS A 164 0.17 18.65 12.83
CA LYS A 164 -0.63 19.12 13.98
C LYS A 164 0.17 19.18 15.27
N ARG A 165 1.06 18.21 15.52
CA ARG A 165 1.95 18.22 16.70
C ARG A 165 2.91 19.38 16.67
N SER A 166 3.57 19.64 15.54
CA SER A 166 4.47 20.77 15.34
C SER A 166 3.78 22.13 15.60
N GLN A 167 2.59 22.33 15.02
CA GLN A 167 1.82 23.56 15.24
C GLN A 167 1.41 23.75 16.71
N SER A 168 1.06 22.67 17.41
CA SER A 168 0.69 22.70 18.84
C SER A 168 1.88 23.05 19.72
N SER A 169 3.07 22.61 19.37
CA SER A 169 4.33 22.93 20.07
C SER A 169 4.70 24.43 19.91
N LYS A 170 4.56 24.96 18.68
CA LYS A 170 4.80 26.39 18.40
C LYS A 170 3.84 27.34 19.17
N LYS A 171 2.62 26.90 19.46
CA LYS A 171 1.62 27.71 20.19
C LYS A 171 1.84 27.76 21.71
N ARG A 172 2.65 26.85 22.26
CA ARG A 172 2.94 26.75 23.70
C ARG A 172 4.22 27.47 24.11
N ARG A 173 5.03 27.92 23.15
CA ARG A 173 6.21 28.77 23.35
C ARG A 173 5.86 30.23 23.17
#